data_500ce06567f853866557ac1c47beefeb
#
_entry.id   500ce06567f853866557ac1c47beefeb
#
_cell.length_a   1.000
_cell.length_b   1.000
_cell.length_c   1.000
_cell.angle_alpha   90.00
_cell.angle_beta   90.00
_cell.angle_gamma   90.00
#
_symmetry.space_group_name_H-M   'P 1'
#
loop_
_entity.id
_entity.type
_entity.pdbx_description
1 polymer ?
#
loop_
_entity_poly.entity_id
_entity_poly.type
_entity_poly.pdbx_seq_one_letter_code
_entity_poly.pdbx_strand_id
1 'polypeptide(L)' 'MKKRGKRPMTPKMLRLLQYIKNYSTKHGYMPTFLEMANEMGYKSKNSISSLIEKLEQRDEIKRDYSGYSRNVILNG' A
#
# COMPACT_ATOMS: atom_id res chain seq x y z
N MET A 1 -3.72 -4.50 21.23
CA MET A 1 -4.09 -4.49 20.54
C MET A 1 -4.80 -5.19 19.87
N LYS A 2 -5.33 -5.23 19.42
CA LYS A 2 -5.99 -5.85 18.82
C LYS A 2 -5.91 -5.94 17.54
N LYS A 3 -5.96 -6.70 16.91
CA LYS A 3 -5.84 -6.81 15.71
C LYS A 3 -7.09 -6.89 15.14
N ARG A 4 -7.39 -6.29 14.21
CA ARG A 4 -8.54 -6.36 13.70
C ARG A 4 -8.57 -7.23 12.59
N GLY A 5 -7.70 -7.38 11.87
CA GLY A 5 -7.78 -8.09 10.64
C GLY A 5 -7.87 -9.52 10.76
N LYS A 6 -8.99 -10.07 10.88
CA LYS A 6 -9.10 -11.39 10.94
C LYS A 6 -8.87 -12.06 9.67
N ARG A 7 -9.00 -11.51 8.51
CA ARG A 7 -8.79 -12.19 7.28
C ARG A 7 -7.34 -12.29 6.97
N PRO A 8 -6.86 -13.38 6.41
CA PRO A 8 -5.45 -13.47 6.02
C PRO A 8 -5.15 -12.54 4.87
N MET A 9 -3.91 -12.12 4.74
CA MET A 9 -3.50 -11.30 3.62
C MET A 9 -3.46 -12.14 2.36
N THR A 10 -4.01 -11.60 1.26
CA THR A 10 -3.90 -12.28 -0.01
C THR A 10 -2.48 -12.12 -0.53
N PRO A 11 -2.05 -12.98 -1.46
CA PRO A 11 -0.70 -12.81 -2.04
C PRO A 11 -0.50 -11.46 -2.69
N LYS A 12 -1.52 -10.90 -3.31
CA LYS A 12 -1.41 -9.59 -3.93
C LYS A 12 -1.23 -8.50 -2.90
N MET A 13 -1.95 -8.57 -1.80
CA MET A 13 -1.80 -7.59 -0.72
C MET A 13 -0.41 -7.66 -0.14
N LEU A 14 0.07 -8.87 0.12
CA LEU A 14 1.38 -9.05 0.69
C LEU A 14 2.47 -8.54 -0.25
N ARG A 15 2.34 -8.84 -1.54
CA ARG A 15 3.31 -8.39 -2.51
C ARG A 15 3.37 -6.87 -2.57
N LEU A 16 2.21 -6.21 -2.58
CA LEU A 16 2.18 -4.75 -2.62
C LEU A 16 2.78 -4.16 -1.36
N LEU A 17 2.44 -4.71 -0.21
CA LEU A 17 2.97 -4.20 1.05
C LEU A 17 4.50 -4.35 1.09
N GLN A 18 5.02 -5.47 0.63
CA GLN A 18 6.45 -5.67 0.58
C GLN A 18 7.13 -4.69 -0.36
N TYR A 19 6.50 -4.42 -1.50
CA TYR A 19 7.04 -3.46 -2.44
C TYR A 19 7.10 -2.07 -1.80
N ILE A 20 6.04 -1.66 -1.10
CA ILE A 20 6.00 -0.37 -0.45
C ILE A 20 7.12 -0.27 0.59
N LYS A 21 7.29 -1.31 1.40
CA LYS A 21 8.32 -1.30 2.42
C LYS A 21 9.72 -1.21 1.81
N ASN A 22 9.96 -2.01 0.79
CA ASN A 22 11.26 -2.01 0.13
C ASN A 22 11.55 -0.68 -0.54
N TYR A 23 10.53 -0.12 -1.20
CA TYR A 23 10.69 1.15 -1.89
C TYR A 23 11.00 2.27 -0.89
N SER A 24 10.26 2.32 0.21
CA SER A 24 10.47 3.38 1.17
C SER A 24 11.83 3.26 1.86
N THR A 25 12.28 2.05 2.10
CA THR A 25 13.60 1.84 2.68
C THR A 25 14.70 2.29 1.71
N LYS A 26 14.52 1.98 0.43
CA LYS A 26 15.53 2.29 -0.56
C LYS A 26 15.56 3.78 -0.91
N HIS A 27 14.41 4.40 -1.04
CA HIS A 27 14.33 5.76 -1.53
C HIS A 27 14.05 6.82 -0.47
N GLY A 28 13.59 6.41 0.69
CA GLY A 28 13.27 7.36 1.77
C GLY A 28 11.90 8.00 1.63
N TYR A 29 11.07 7.54 0.71
CA TYR A 29 9.70 8.03 0.56
C TYR A 29 8.85 6.94 -0.06
N MET A 30 7.54 7.13 0.00
CA MET A 30 6.61 6.12 -0.49
C MET A 30 6.46 6.17 -2.00
N PRO A 31 6.14 5.03 -2.64
CA PRO A 31 5.90 5.03 -4.08
C PRO A 31 4.55 5.68 -4.39
N THR A 32 4.40 6.19 -5.61
CA THR A 32 3.11 6.69 -6.06
C THR A 32 2.23 5.51 -6.43
N PHE A 33 0.93 5.76 -6.56
CA PHE A 33 0.01 4.72 -6.99
C PHE A 33 0.38 4.21 -8.39
N LEU A 34 0.85 5.10 -9.26
CA LEU A 34 1.27 4.68 -10.58
C LEU A 34 2.46 3.75 -10.52
N GLU A 35 3.42 4.06 -9.65
CA GLU A 35 4.58 3.18 -9.47
C GLU A 35 4.16 1.83 -8.93
N MET A 36 3.21 1.82 -7.99
CA MET A 36 2.68 0.57 -7.46
C MET A 36 1.98 -0.24 -8.55
N ALA A 37 1.19 0.44 -9.38
CA ALA A 37 0.48 -0.25 -10.46
C ALA A 37 1.47 -0.87 -11.44
N ASN A 38 2.51 -0.14 -11.78
CA ASN A 38 3.54 -0.67 -12.68
C ASN A 38 4.21 -1.89 -12.10
N GLU A 39 4.52 -1.85 -10.82
CA GLU A 39 5.18 -2.98 -10.17
C GLU A 39 4.27 -4.21 -10.16
N MET A 40 2.99 -4.01 -9.93
CA MET A 40 2.05 -5.11 -9.85
C MET A 40 1.56 -5.59 -11.23
N GLY A 41 1.92 -4.86 -12.28
CA GLY A 41 1.47 -5.20 -13.61
C GLY A 41 0.04 -4.81 -13.91
N TYR A 42 -0.48 -3.83 -13.18
CA TYR A 42 -1.85 -3.38 -13.38
C TYR A 42 -1.89 -2.22 -14.37
N LYS A 43 -2.95 -2.15 -15.14
CA LYS A 43 -3.09 -1.06 -16.10
C LYS A 43 -3.72 0.17 -15.51
N SER A 44 -4.36 0.06 -14.38
CA SER A 44 -5.13 1.16 -13.81
C SER A 44 -4.76 1.36 -12.35
N LYS A 45 -4.74 2.62 -11.93
CA LYS A 45 -4.51 2.93 -10.54
C LYS A 45 -5.69 2.51 -9.66
N ASN A 46 -6.85 2.27 -10.27
CA ASN A 46 -8.01 1.85 -9.49
C ASN A 46 -7.79 0.51 -8.80
N SER A 47 -7.07 -0.39 -9.47
CA SER A 47 -6.75 -1.68 -8.85
C SER A 47 -5.86 -1.50 -7.63
N ILE A 48 -4.91 -0.57 -7.72
CA ILE A 48 -4.04 -0.27 -6.59
C ILE A 48 -4.86 0.37 -5.48
N SER A 49 -5.73 1.31 -5.81
CA SER A 49 -6.56 1.96 -4.80
C SER A 49 -7.37 0.94 -4.00
N SER A 50 -7.89 -0.07 -4.68
CA SER A 50 -8.63 -1.12 -4.02
C SER A 50 -7.75 -1.92 -3.05
N LEU A 51 -6.54 -2.28 -3.47
CA LEU A 51 -5.61 -2.99 -2.59
C LEU A 51 -5.18 -2.13 -1.41
N ILE A 52 -4.93 -0.85 -1.66
CA ILE A 52 -4.54 0.08 -0.60
C ILE A 52 -5.66 0.16 0.44
N GLU A 53 -6.90 0.22 -0.01
CA GLU A 53 -8.02 0.28 0.89
C GLU A 53 -8.07 -0.96 1.78
N LYS A 54 -7.83 -2.13 1.22
CA LYS A 54 -7.82 -3.36 2.00
C LYS A 54 -6.68 -3.39 3.01
N LEU A 55 -5.52 -2.91 2.61
CA LEU A 55 -4.39 -2.83 3.54
C LEU A 55 -4.67 -1.80 4.65
N GLU A 56 -5.35 -0.72 4.32
CA GLU A 56 -5.73 0.28 5.29
C GLU A 56 -6.70 -0.31 6.32
N GLN A 57 -7.64 -1.11 5.87
CA GLN A 57 -8.59 -1.75 6.76
C GLN A 57 -7.92 -2.72 7.73
N ARG A 58 -6.75 -3.25 7.35
CA ARG A 58 -6.00 -4.12 8.22
C ARG A 58 -5.01 -3.37 9.10
N ASP A 59 -5.02 -2.04 9.01
CA ASP A 59 -4.07 -1.19 9.75
C ASP A 59 -2.61 -1.44 9.39
N GLU A 60 -2.37 -1.93 8.17
CA GLU A 60 -1.00 -2.09 7.72
C GLU A 60 -0.44 -0.77 7.21
N ILE A 61 -1.30 0.08 6.68
CA ILE A 61 -0.89 1.37 6.14
C ILE A 61 -1.97 2.40 6.45
N LYS A 62 -1.64 3.67 6.26
CA LYS A 62 -2.57 4.76 6.40
C LYS A 62 -2.48 5.61 5.17
N ARG A 63 -3.56 6.28 4.80
CA ARG A 63 -3.51 7.25 3.73
C ARG A 63 -3.21 8.62 4.32
N ASP A 64 -2.40 9.37 3.58
CA ASP A 64 -2.08 10.74 3.95
C ASP A 64 -2.84 11.62 2.97
N TYR A 65 -3.84 12.32 3.44
CA TYR A 65 -4.70 13.11 2.57
C TYR A 65 -4.20 14.53 2.36
N SER A 66 -2.90 14.70 2.36
CA SER A 66 -2.31 16.02 2.19
C SER A 66 -2.29 16.49 0.73
N GLY A 67 -2.67 15.65 -0.20
CA GLY A 67 -2.74 16.06 -1.60
C GLY A 67 -1.56 15.67 -2.44
N TYR A 68 -0.59 14.98 -1.89
CA TYR A 68 0.56 14.54 -2.64
C TYR A 68 0.29 13.18 -3.28
N SER A 69 0.97 12.90 -4.38
CA SER A 69 0.79 11.62 -5.04
C SER A 69 1.35 10.46 -4.23
N ARG A 70 2.27 10.73 -3.31
CA ARG A 70 2.79 9.69 -2.43
C ARG A 70 2.07 9.79 -1.10
N ASN A 71 0.83 9.39 -1.11
CA ASN A 71 -0.03 9.64 0.04
C ASN A 71 -0.32 8.38 0.86
N VAL A 72 0.62 7.49 0.94
CA VAL A 72 0.49 6.28 1.75
C VAL A 72 1.60 6.29 2.79
N ILE A 73 1.27 5.92 4.00
CA ILE A 73 2.21 5.86 5.11
C ILE A 73 2.14 4.48 5.73
N LEU A 74 3.28 3.88 5.97
CA LEU A 74 3.32 2.60 6.65
C LEU A 74 2.99 2.78 8.11
N ASN A 75 2.21 1.86 8.64
CA ASN A 75 1.90 1.87 10.04
C ASN A 75 2.94 1.02 10.72
N GLY A 76 3.69 1.57 11.49
CA GLY A 76 4.64 0.74 12.02
C GLY A 76 5.48 0.62 12.76
#